data_dbb0c7c799c89d09cc4c56c4c8a0a05b
#
_entry.id   dbb0c7c799c89d09cc4c56c4c8a0a05b
#
_cell.length_a   1.000
_cell.length_b   1.000
_cell.length_c   1.000
_cell.angle_alpha   90.00
_cell.angle_beta   90.00
_cell.angle_gamma   90.00
#
_symmetry.space_group_name_H-M   'P 1'
#
loop_
_entity.id
_entity.type
_entity.pdbx_description
1 polymer ?
#
loop_
_entity_poly.entity_id
_entity_poly.type
_entity_poly.pdbx_seq_one_letter_code
_entity_poly.pdbx_strand_id
1 'polypeptide(L)'
;GEVKFKPGLGMLEALLRPFGTNEVKRKFTALLDDFCPDIVHLNNIHSQLSPVIAEIAHQKGIKVIWTLHDYKLLCPRYDCLRNGDAICEECFSDKRKVLEYKCMKHSRLASYLSYWESMKWNRERLEVCTDIFICPSRFMAEKMRQGGFDSKKIKTVCNFIDTEKCYGKDYTKRGNYYCFIGRLSPEKGVRTLIEAANAL
;
A
#
# COMPACT_ATOMS: atom_id res chain seq x y z
N GLY A 1 0.23 -12.30 11.36
CA GLY A 1 -0.38 -12.42 12.68
C GLY A 1 -1.12 -11.12 13.00
N GLU A 2 -2.38 -11.19 13.41
CA GLU A 2 -3.14 -10.02 13.87
C GLU A 2 -2.48 -9.43 15.11
N VAL A 3 -2.16 -8.15 15.04
CA VAL A 3 -1.67 -7.43 16.22
C VAL A 3 -2.86 -7.17 17.15
N LYS A 4 -2.95 -7.92 18.24
CA LYS A 4 -3.94 -7.65 19.28
C LYS A 4 -3.57 -6.35 19.99
N PHE A 5 -4.41 -5.34 19.84
CA PHE A 5 -4.24 -4.06 20.53
C PHE A 5 -4.60 -4.22 22.01
N LYS A 6 -3.63 -3.90 22.89
CA LYS A 6 -3.94 -3.70 24.31
C LYS A 6 -4.53 -2.29 24.49
N PRO A 7 -5.64 -2.10 25.20
CA PRO A 7 -6.18 -0.77 25.48
C PRO A 7 -5.16 0.02 26.34
N GLY A 8 -5.07 1.33 26.08
CA GLY A 8 -4.12 2.23 26.76
C GLY A 8 -2.91 2.62 25.92
N LEU A 9 -1.69 2.56 26.50
CA LEU A 9 -0.43 2.96 25.84
C LEU A 9 -0.21 2.30 24.47
N GLY A 10 -0.64 1.06 24.30
CA GLY A 10 -0.53 0.36 23.00
C GLY A 10 -1.35 0.96 21.88
N MET A 11 -2.46 1.66 22.18
CA MET A 11 -3.25 2.36 21.18
C MET A 11 -2.53 3.63 20.69
N LEU A 12 -1.88 4.37 21.59
CA LEU A 12 -1.10 5.54 21.21
C LEU A 12 0.10 5.17 20.34
N GLU A 13 0.82 4.11 20.70
CA GLU A 13 1.93 3.57 19.88
C GLU A 13 1.44 3.15 18.49
N ALA A 14 0.28 2.49 18.39
CA ALA A 14 -0.29 2.10 17.11
C ALA A 14 -0.63 3.31 16.22
N LEU A 15 -1.13 4.40 16.81
CA LEU A 15 -1.41 5.66 16.09
C LEU A 15 -0.12 6.36 15.62
N LEU A 16 0.99 6.17 16.32
CA LEU A 16 2.28 6.80 15.98
C LEU A 16 3.12 5.96 15.00
N ARG A 17 2.85 4.65 14.85
CA ARG A 17 3.60 3.77 13.93
C ARG A 17 3.72 4.30 12.50
N PRO A 18 2.64 4.80 11.86
CA PRO A 18 2.75 5.36 10.50
C PRO A 18 3.71 6.55 10.39
N PHE A 19 4.00 7.22 11.51
CA PHE A 19 4.94 8.33 11.56
C PHE A 19 6.40 7.91 11.83
N GLY A 20 6.66 6.61 12.06
CA GLY A 20 8.01 6.09 12.32
C GLY A 20 8.45 6.26 13.76
N THR A 21 8.24 5.22 14.57
CA THR A 21 8.62 5.19 15.99
C THR A 21 10.12 4.99 16.17
N ASN A 22 10.64 5.42 17.31
CA ASN A 22 12.06 5.22 17.66
C ASN A 22 12.44 3.73 17.77
N GLU A 23 11.48 2.89 18.15
CA GLU A 23 11.69 1.44 18.18
C GLU A 23 11.96 0.88 16.78
N VAL A 24 11.12 1.25 15.78
CA VAL A 24 11.31 0.83 14.39
C VAL A 24 12.65 1.33 13.86
N LYS A 25 12.98 2.60 14.10
CA LYS A 25 14.27 3.17 13.66
C LYS A 25 15.45 2.37 14.24
N ARG A 26 15.48 2.18 15.55
CA ARG A 26 16.56 1.48 16.22
C ARG A 26 16.72 0.03 15.74
N LYS A 27 15.60 -0.73 15.68
CA LYS A 27 15.64 -2.13 15.25
C LYS A 27 16.03 -2.27 13.79
N PHE A 28 15.51 -1.40 12.92
CA PHE A 28 15.84 -1.44 11.50
C PHE A 28 17.28 -1.03 11.23
N THR A 29 17.78 -0.01 11.92
CA THR A 29 19.22 0.37 11.84
C THR A 29 20.12 -0.77 12.24
N ALA A 30 19.85 -1.41 13.39
CA ALA A 30 20.63 -2.55 13.84
C ALA A 30 20.59 -3.74 12.86
N LEU A 31 19.42 -4.00 12.26
CA LEU A 31 19.28 -5.04 11.21
C LEU A 31 20.14 -4.72 9.98
N LEU A 32 20.17 -3.48 9.52
CA LEU A 32 21.00 -3.09 8.38
C LEU A 32 22.49 -3.18 8.69
N ASP A 33 22.89 -2.86 9.92
CA ASP A 33 24.30 -2.95 10.36
C ASP A 33 24.78 -4.40 10.49
N ASP A 34 23.90 -5.30 10.88
CA ASP A 34 24.19 -6.74 11.01
C ASP A 34 24.17 -7.46 9.65
N PHE A 35 23.13 -7.21 8.84
CA PHE A 35 22.89 -7.92 7.58
C PHE A 35 23.65 -7.33 6.39
N CYS A 36 23.99 -6.04 6.43
CA CYS A 36 24.73 -5.30 5.38
C CYS A 36 24.14 -5.53 3.95
N PRO A 37 22.85 -5.32 3.70
CA PRO A 37 22.25 -5.61 2.39
C PRO A 37 22.67 -4.59 1.34
N ASP A 38 22.76 -5.01 0.09
CA ASP A 38 22.94 -4.12 -1.07
C ASP A 38 21.65 -3.39 -1.44
N ILE A 39 20.50 -4.03 -1.18
CA ILE A 39 19.18 -3.55 -1.56
C ILE A 39 18.17 -3.79 -0.43
N VAL A 40 17.33 -2.79 -0.18
CA VAL A 40 16.12 -2.92 0.64
C VAL A 40 14.89 -2.89 -0.25
N HIS A 41 14.13 -3.98 -0.25
CA HIS A 41 12.89 -4.08 -1.02
C HIS A 41 11.66 -3.93 -0.11
N LEU A 42 10.90 -2.87 -0.32
CA LEU A 42 9.76 -2.48 0.51
C LEU A 42 8.44 -3.02 -0.07
N ASN A 43 7.60 -3.58 0.81
CA ASN A 43 6.25 -4.06 0.50
C ASN A 43 5.31 -3.77 1.67
N ASN A 44 4.19 -3.08 1.44
CA ASN A 44 3.13 -2.83 2.43
C ASN A 44 3.61 -2.36 3.83
N ILE A 45 4.55 -1.43 3.86
CA ILE A 45 5.24 -0.99 5.09
C ILE A 45 4.47 0.03 5.93
N HIS A 46 3.44 0.67 5.39
CA HIS A 46 2.83 1.88 5.95
C HIS A 46 2.34 1.73 7.39
N SER A 47 1.66 0.64 7.73
CA SER A 47 1.01 0.49 9.04
C SER A 47 1.91 -0.02 10.14
N GLN A 48 2.99 -0.72 9.82
CA GLN A 48 3.87 -1.38 10.81
C GLN A 48 5.25 -0.72 10.92
N LEU A 49 5.87 -0.44 9.80
CA LEU A 49 7.26 0.01 9.73
C LEU A 49 7.38 1.50 9.36
N SER A 50 6.40 2.03 8.63
CA SER A 50 6.37 3.36 8.01
C SER A 50 7.49 3.60 6.98
N PRO A 51 7.37 4.64 6.13
CA PRO A 51 8.43 5.01 5.18
C PRO A 51 9.77 5.42 5.81
N VAL A 52 9.84 5.57 7.13
CA VAL A 52 11.11 5.88 7.82
C VAL A 52 12.22 4.86 7.53
N ILE A 53 11.86 3.61 7.22
CA ILE A 53 12.86 2.58 6.87
C ILE A 53 13.50 2.83 5.50
N ALA A 54 12.76 3.43 4.55
CA ALA A 54 13.33 3.86 3.28
C ALA A 54 14.39 4.96 3.50
N GLU A 55 14.08 5.94 4.36
CA GLU A 55 15.04 7.00 4.69
C GLU A 55 16.30 6.48 5.35
N ILE A 56 16.17 5.56 6.32
CA ILE A 56 17.32 4.97 7.01
C ILE A 56 18.20 4.19 6.03
N ALA A 57 17.60 3.38 5.15
CA ALA A 57 18.34 2.65 4.13
C ALA A 57 19.09 3.61 3.18
N HIS A 58 18.39 4.62 2.68
CA HIS A 58 18.96 5.65 1.81
C HIS A 58 20.12 6.41 2.48
N GLN A 59 19.97 6.81 3.75
CA GLN A 59 21.03 7.48 4.52
C GLN A 59 22.29 6.63 4.71
N LYS A 60 22.15 5.30 4.68
CA LYS A 60 23.26 4.34 4.71
C LYS A 60 23.82 4.02 3.31
N GLY A 61 23.31 4.66 2.26
CA GLY A 61 23.75 4.42 0.87
C GLY A 61 23.21 3.12 0.26
N ILE A 62 22.24 2.47 0.93
CA ILE A 62 21.61 1.23 0.47
C ILE A 62 20.52 1.56 -0.54
N LYS A 63 20.45 0.82 -1.65
CA LYS A 63 19.44 1.00 -2.68
C LYS A 63 18.06 0.61 -2.17
N VAL A 64 17.05 1.43 -2.48
CA VAL A 64 15.66 1.21 -2.06
C VAL A 64 14.76 0.97 -3.25
N ILE A 65 14.11 -0.20 -3.28
CA ILE A 65 13.09 -0.57 -4.25
C ILE A 65 11.75 -0.69 -3.50
N TRP A 66 10.68 -0.10 -4.04
CA TRP A 66 9.37 -0.15 -3.41
C TRP A 66 8.30 -0.68 -4.35
N THR A 67 7.78 -1.88 -4.06
CA THR A 67 6.61 -2.41 -4.78
C THR A 67 5.33 -1.87 -4.17
N LEU A 68 4.51 -1.25 -5.00
CA LEU A 68 3.24 -0.64 -4.63
C LEU A 68 2.09 -1.65 -4.79
N HIS A 69 1.39 -1.93 -3.71
CA HIS A 69 0.24 -2.85 -3.70
C HIS A 69 -1.10 -2.13 -3.53
N ASP A 70 -1.05 -0.82 -3.27
CA ASP A 70 -2.19 0.06 -3.11
C ASP A 70 -1.83 1.49 -3.52
N TYR A 71 -2.77 2.42 -3.39
CA TYR A 71 -2.59 3.83 -3.75
C TYR A 71 -2.22 4.72 -2.56
N LYS A 72 -1.66 4.18 -1.47
CA LYS A 72 -1.37 4.94 -0.25
C LYS A 72 -0.50 6.17 -0.47
N LEU A 73 0.43 6.14 -1.41
CA LEU A 73 1.27 7.29 -1.76
C LEU A 73 0.49 8.41 -2.45
N LEU A 74 -0.62 8.08 -3.10
CA LEU A 74 -1.48 9.01 -3.84
C LEU A 74 -2.69 9.45 -3.01
N CYS A 75 -3.32 8.51 -2.33
CA CYS A 75 -4.54 8.71 -1.55
C CYS A 75 -4.31 8.28 -0.09
N PRO A 76 -4.49 9.18 0.91
CA PRO A 76 -4.32 8.81 2.32
C PRO A 76 -5.17 7.62 2.77
N ARG A 77 -6.33 7.38 2.10
CA ARG A 77 -7.19 6.21 2.32
C ARG A 77 -6.69 4.93 1.63
N TYR A 78 -5.73 5.00 0.71
CA TYR A 78 -5.08 3.93 -0.06
C TYR A 78 -5.90 3.30 -1.22
N ASP A 79 -7.20 3.45 -1.28
CA ASP A 79 -8.09 2.77 -2.23
C ASP A 79 -8.68 3.70 -3.31
N CYS A 80 -8.41 4.99 -3.25
CA CYS A 80 -8.97 6.00 -4.14
C CYS A 80 -10.52 6.00 -4.17
N LEU A 81 -11.14 5.68 -3.03
CA LEU A 81 -12.59 5.73 -2.88
C LEU A 81 -12.97 6.82 -1.87
N ARG A 82 -13.90 7.70 -2.24
CA ARG A 82 -14.51 8.64 -1.32
C ARG A 82 -15.44 7.87 -0.38
N ASN A 83 -15.09 7.84 0.91
CA ASN A 83 -15.83 7.12 1.95
C ASN A 83 -16.06 5.62 1.68
N GLY A 84 -15.38 5.04 0.70
CA GLY A 84 -15.51 3.64 0.32
C GLY A 84 -16.49 3.36 -0.82
N ASP A 85 -17.15 4.40 -1.38
CA ASP A 85 -18.23 4.23 -2.35
C ASP A 85 -17.86 4.73 -3.76
N ALA A 86 -17.49 6.00 -3.87
CA ALA A 86 -17.25 6.63 -5.16
C ALA A 86 -15.75 6.75 -5.48
N ILE A 87 -15.37 6.46 -6.71
CA ILE A 87 -14.01 6.67 -7.20
C ILE A 87 -13.62 8.15 -7.02
N CYS A 88 -12.46 8.39 -6.42
CA CYS A 88 -11.99 9.73 -6.11
C CYS A 88 -10.46 9.80 -6.21
N GLU A 89 -9.96 10.74 -6.99
CA GLU A 89 -8.53 10.98 -7.21
C GLU A 89 -8.09 12.39 -6.76
N GLU A 90 -8.95 13.15 -6.09
CA GLU A 90 -8.71 14.54 -5.73
C GLU A 90 -7.49 14.70 -4.79
N CYS A 91 -7.16 13.66 -3.99
CA CYS A 91 -5.97 13.66 -3.14
C CYS A 91 -4.64 13.57 -3.92
N PHE A 92 -4.66 13.36 -5.23
CA PHE A 92 -3.44 13.38 -6.04
C PHE A 92 -2.85 14.80 -6.08
N SER A 93 -3.70 15.81 -6.17
CA SER A 93 -3.33 17.22 -6.17
C SER A 93 -3.45 17.89 -4.80
N ASP A 94 -4.44 17.53 -3.99
CA ASP A 94 -4.69 18.17 -2.70
C ASP A 94 -5.06 17.15 -1.60
N LYS A 95 -4.10 16.85 -0.74
CA LYS A 95 -4.28 15.92 0.39
C LYS A 95 -5.34 16.38 1.41
N ARG A 96 -5.70 17.69 1.45
CA ARG A 96 -6.75 18.21 2.36
C ARG A 96 -8.12 17.62 2.08
N LYS A 97 -8.35 17.08 0.87
CA LYS A 97 -9.59 16.42 0.49
C LYS A 97 -9.96 15.24 1.40
N VAL A 98 -8.96 14.56 1.97
CA VAL A 98 -9.23 13.51 2.98
C VAL A 98 -9.92 14.04 4.23
N LEU A 99 -9.64 15.30 4.62
CA LEU A 99 -10.29 15.98 5.76
C LEU A 99 -11.70 16.44 5.40
N GLU A 100 -11.86 17.07 4.25
CA GLU A 100 -13.12 17.60 3.73
C GLU A 100 -14.18 16.49 3.69
N TYR A 101 -13.82 15.35 3.10
CA TYR A 101 -14.72 14.22 2.93
C TYR A 101 -14.74 13.25 4.12
N LYS A 102 -13.91 13.46 5.14
CA LYS A 102 -13.77 12.57 6.30
C LYS A 102 -13.58 11.10 5.88
N CYS A 103 -12.70 10.88 4.89
CA CYS A 103 -12.56 9.60 4.19
C CYS A 103 -12.17 8.42 5.09
N MET A 104 -11.54 8.68 6.26
CA MET A 104 -11.13 7.64 7.19
C MET A 104 -12.28 7.27 8.14
N LYS A 105 -13.12 6.30 7.71
CA LYS A 105 -14.25 5.76 8.50
C LYS A 105 -15.21 6.87 9.00
N HIS A 106 -15.44 7.91 8.22
CA HIS A 106 -16.24 9.09 8.58
C HIS A 106 -15.74 9.84 9.84
N SER A 107 -14.54 9.52 10.35
CA SER A 107 -13.95 10.12 11.53
C SER A 107 -13.07 11.33 11.17
N ARG A 108 -13.35 12.47 11.79
CA ARG A 108 -12.52 13.68 11.65
C ARG A 108 -11.09 13.45 12.15
N LEU A 109 -10.95 12.83 13.32
CA LEU A 109 -9.65 12.55 13.94
C LEU A 109 -8.81 11.61 13.09
N ALA A 110 -9.40 10.49 12.63
CA ALA A 110 -8.69 9.54 11.78
C ALA A 110 -8.28 10.16 10.43
N SER A 111 -9.13 10.98 9.83
CA SER A 111 -8.81 11.72 8.60
C SER A 111 -7.70 12.72 8.82
N TYR A 112 -7.68 13.42 9.97
CA TYR A 112 -6.63 14.35 10.36
C TYR A 112 -5.27 13.64 10.51
N LEU A 113 -5.23 12.51 11.22
CA LEU A 113 -4.01 11.71 11.35
C LEU A 113 -3.49 11.21 9.99
N SER A 114 -4.39 10.75 9.13
CA SER A 114 -4.03 10.29 7.78
C SER A 114 -3.55 11.43 6.88
N TYR A 115 -4.11 12.63 7.01
CA TYR A 115 -3.61 13.83 6.36
C TYR A 115 -2.17 14.13 6.79
N TRP A 116 -1.90 14.21 8.10
CA TRP A 116 -0.56 14.48 8.63
C TRP A 116 0.46 13.42 8.25
N GLU A 117 0.07 12.14 8.23
CA GLU A 117 0.89 11.06 7.72
C GLU A 117 1.29 11.33 6.25
N SER A 118 0.31 11.69 5.40
CA SER A 118 0.55 11.97 3.98
C SER A 118 1.39 13.23 3.73
N MET A 119 1.29 14.22 4.61
CA MET A 119 2.13 15.42 4.56
C MET A 119 3.56 15.14 5.00
N LYS A 120 3.73 14.31 6.04
CA LYS A 120 5.05 13.86 6.49
C LYS A 120 5.77 13.06 5.42
N TRP A 121 5.07 12.11 4.80
CA TRP A 121 5.57 11.25 3.74
C TRP A 121 5.10 11.75 2.39
N ASN A 122 5.41 13.03 2.10
CA ASN A 122 5.07 13.64 0.81
C ASN A 122 5.91 13.03 -0.32
N ARG A 123 5.47 13.28 -1.55
CA ARG A 123 6.10 12.73 -2.75
C ARG A 123 7.59 13.02 -2.82
N GLU A 124 7.96 14.29 -2.64
CA GLU A 124 9.34 14.75 -2.77
C GLU A 124 10.27 13.98 -1.82
N ARG A 125 9.84 13.81 -0.59
CA ARG A 125 10.58 13.06 0.44
C ARG A 125 10.72 11.58 0.09
N LEU A 126 9.64 10.97 -0.41
CA LEU A 126 9.64 9.56 -0.80
C LEU A 126 10.50 9.31 -2.04
N GLU A 127 10.49 10.24 -3.00
CA GLU A 127 11.34 10.16 -4.19
C GLU A 127 12.83 10.29 -3.86
N VAL A 128 13.19 11.10 -2.88
CA VAL A 128 14.60 11.20 -2.45
C VAL A 128 15.11 9.87 -1.90
N CYS A 129 14.31 9.19 -1.08
CA CYS A 129 14.74 7.97 -0.40
C CYS A 129 14.37 6.65 -1.11
N THR A 130 13.84 6.72 -2.33
CA THR A 130 13.47 5.53 -3.13
C THR A 130 14.10 5.62 -4.51
N ASP A 131 14.84 4.60 -4.90
CA ASP A 131 15.48 4.54 -6.22
C ASP A 131 14.47 4.12 -7.29
N ILE A 132 13.61 3.12 -7.00
CA ILE A 132 12.64 2.56 -7.96
C ILE A 132 11.31 2.28 -7.25
N PHE A 133 10.21 2.74 -7.86
CA PHE A 133 8.85 2.32 -7.54
C PHE A 133 8.40 1.27 -8.55
N ILE A 134 8.11 0.05 -8.08
CA ILE A 134 7.56 -1.03 -8.90
C ILE A 134 6.03 -0.98 -8.82
N CYS A 135 5.38 -0.85 -9.96
CA CYS A 135 3.94 -0.88 -10.13
C CYS A 135 3.51 -2.22 -10.72
N PRO A 136 2.62 -3.00 -10.10
CA PRO A 136 2.21 -4.32 -10.58
C PRO A 136 1.30 -4.29 -11.81
N SER A 137 0.97 -3.10 -12.32
CA SER A 137 0.21 -2.91 -13.55
C SER A 137 0.56 -1.59 -14.23
N ARG A 138 0.31 -1.51 -15.55
CA ARG A 138 0.43 -0.25 -16.30
C ARG A 138 -0.53 0.82 -15.76
N PHE A 139 -1.71 0.40 -15.32
CA PHE A 139 -2.71 1.29 -14.71
C PHE A 139 -2.15 1.97 -13.44
N MET A 140 -1.57 1.21 -12.51
CA MET A 140 -0.94 1.78 -11.32
C MET A 140 0.22 2.73 -11.68
N ALA A 141 1.07 2.34 -12.63
CA ALA A 141 2.17 3.19 -13.09
C ALA A 141 1.67 4.53 -13.65
N GLU A 142 0.56 4.50 -14.40
CA GLU A 142 -0.06 5.72 -14.93
C GLU A 142 -0.64 6.59 -13.81
N LYS A 143 -1.31 6.00 -12.83
CA LYS A 143 -1.80 6.74 -11.65
C LYS A 143 -0.65 7.39 -10.86
N MET A 144 0.47 6.72 -10.71
CA MET A 144 1.66 7.30 -10.07
C MET A 144 2.20 8.52 -10.84
N ARG A 145 2.24 8.46 -12.19
CA ARG A 145 2.62 9.61 -13.03
C ARG A 145 1.62 10.76 -12.89
N GLN A 146 0.32 10.47 -12.90
CA GLN A 146 -0.75 11.47 -12.69
C GLN A 146 -0.63 12.13 -11.31
N GLY A 147 -0.19 11.40 -10.31
CA GLY A 147 0.14 11.92 -8.98
C GLY A 147 1.47 12.67 -8.92
N GLY A 148 2.14 12.86 -10.06
CA GLY A 148 3.35 13.67 -10.21
C GLY A 148 4.67 12.97 -9.84
N PHE A 149 4.66 11.65 -9.63
CA PHE A 149 5.91 10.90 -9.38
C PHE A 149 6.79 10.84 -10.63
N ASP A 150 8.11 10.91 -10.42
CA ASP A 150 9.11 10.88 -11.50
C ASP A 150 9.00 9.58 -12.32
N SER A 151 8.67 9.73 -13.60
CA SER A 151 8.52 8.63 -14.54
C SER A 151 9.80 7.78 -14.69
N LYS A 152 10.97 8.36 -14.44
CA LYS A 152 12.25 7.63 -14.51
C LYS A 152 12.38 6.60 -13.39
N LYS A 153 11.76 6.87 -12.23
CA LYS A 153 11.75 5.99 -11.05
C LYS A 153 10.63 4.95 -11.09
N ILE A 154 9.64 5.08 -11.99
CA ILE A 154 8.50 4.17 -12.08
C ILE A 154 8.82 3.03 -13.05
N LYS A 155 8.70 1.78 -12.58
CA LYS A 155 8.81 0.56 -13.39
C LYS A 155 7.56 -0.27 -13.27
N THR A 156 7.11 -0.84 -14.39
CA THR A 156 5.99 -1.78 -14.38
C THR A 156 6.52 -3.21 -14.38
N VAL A 157 6.22 -3.94 -13.31
CA VAL A 157 6.53 -5.37 -13.20
C VAL A 157 5.27 -6.05 -12.69
N CYS A 158 4.58 -6.80 -13.56
CA CYS A 158 3.37 -7.51 -13.18
C CYS A 158 3.67 -8.59 -12.15
N ASN A 159 2.69 -8.84 -11.26
CA ASN A 159 2.78 -9.97 -10.35
C ASN A 159 2.94 -11.26 -11.16
N PHE A 160 3.82 -12.13 -10.74
CA PHE A 160 4.12 -13.40 -11.41
C PHE A 160 3.89 -14.56 -10.45
N ILE A 161 3.68 -15.72 -11.03
CA ILE A 161 3.60 -16.98 -10.33
C ILE A 161 4.58 -17.97 -10.96
N ASP A 162 5.04 -18.94 -10.18
CA ASP A 162 5.82 -20.04 -10.67
C ASP A 162 4.92 -20.97 -11.49
N THR A 163 5.00 -20.84 -12.81
CA THR A 163 4.14 -21.59 -13.72
C THR A 163 4.48 -23.08 -13.76
N GLU A 164 5.72 -23.48 -13.44
CA GLU A 164 6.12 -24.88 -13.40
C GLU A 164 5.34 -25.67 -12.34
N LYS A 165 5.01 -25.04 -11.22
CA LYS A 165 4.14 -25.62 -10.19
C LYS A 165 2.68 -25.81 -10.61
N CYS A 166 2.27 -25.17 -11.71
CA CYS A 166 0.93 -25.25 -12.24
C CYS A 166 0.78 -26.29 -13.37
N TYR A 167 1.89 -26.75 -13.94
CA TYR A 167 1.86 -27.76 -14.99
C TYR A 167 1.58 -29.18 -14.43
N GLY A 168 0.93 -30.01 -15.25
CA GLY A 168 0.65 -31.41 -14.90
C GLY A 168 -0.68 -31.64 -14.18
N LYS A 169 -1.50 -30.61 -13.96
CA LYS A 169 -2.87 -30.81 -13.44
C LYS A 169 -3.83 -31.16 -14.56
N ASP A 170 -4.62 -32.20 -14.34
CA ASP A 170 -5.69 -32.59 -15.26
C ASP A 170 -6.84 -31.57 -15.18
N TYR A 171 -6.93 -30.71 -16.19
CA TYR A 171 -7.99 -29.70 -16.31
C TYR A 171 -9.23 -30.24 -17.06
N THR A 172 -9.27 -31.53 -17.43
CA THR A 172 -10.41 -32.14 -18.15
C THR A 172 -11.61 -32.33 -17.24
N LYS A 173 -11.38 -32.50 -15.93
CA LYS A 173 -12.43 -32.64 -14.91
C LYS A 173 -12.89 -31.28 -14.39
N ARG A 174 -13.64 -30.56 -15.20
CA ARG A 174 -14.26 -29.31 -14.79
C ARG A 174 -15.67 -29.53 -14.29
N GLY A 175 -15.97 -29.02 -13.08
CA GLY A 175 -17.35 -28.95 -12.59
C GLY A 175 -18.11 -27.77 -13.19
N ASN A 176 -19.43 -27.83 -13.14
CA ASN A 176 -20.29 -26.72 -13.56
C ASN A 176 -20.52 -25.76 -12.38
N TYR A 177 -19.49 -24.99 -12.00
CA TYR A 177 -19.54 -24.04 -10.88
C TYR A 177 -18.63 -22.85 -11.12
N TYR A 178 -18.96 -21.72 -10.47
CA TYR A 178 -18.11 -20.54 -10.38
C TYR A 178 -17.37 -20.56 -9.04
N CYS A 179 -16.08 -20.20 -9.05
CA CYS A 179 -15.26 -20.09 -7.86
C CYS A 179 -14.83 -18.64 -7.64
N PHE A 180 -15.04 -18.15 -6.42
CA PHE A 180 -14.53 -16.86 -5.97
C PHE A 180 -13.52 -17.08 -4.85
N ILE A 181 -12.33 -16.49 -5.01
CA ILE A 181 -11.28 -16.48 -3.99
C ILE A 181 -10.93 -15.05 -3.66
N GLY A 182 -11.21 -14.61 -2.43
CA GLY A 182 -10.93 -13.25 -1.99
C GLY A 182 -11.73 -12.85 -0.76
N ARG A 183 -11.53 -11.62 -0.30
CA ARG A 183 -12.35 -11.06 0.77
C ARG A 183 -13.77 -10.81 0.27
N LEU A 184 -14.76 -11.11 1.09
CA LEU A 184 -16.16 -10.79 0.80
C LEU A 184 -16.40 -9.31 1.11
N SER A 185 -16.00 -8.44 0.19
CA SER A 185 -16.10 -6.99 0.34
C SER A 185 -16.56 -6.36 -0.98
N PRO A 186 -17.25 -5.21 -0.95
CA PRO A 186 -17.85 -4.59 -2.14
C PRO A 186 -16.85 -4.36 -3.27
N GLU A 187 -15.63 -3.92 -2.94
CA GLU A 187 -14.57 -3.64 -3.92
C GLU A 187 -14.05 -4.89 -4.65
N LYS A 188 -14.39 -6.10 -4.17
CA LYS A 188 -14.04 -7.37 -4.82
C LYS A 188 -15.10 -7.89 -5.80
N GLY A 189 -16.23 -7.19 -5.91
CA GLY A 189 -17.25 -7.49 -6.91
C GLY A 189 -18.01 -8.80 -6.73
N VAL A 190 -18.03 -9.38 -5.51
CA VAL A 190 -18.72 -10.64 -5.21
C VAL A 190 -20.22 -10.57 -5.56
N ARG A 191 -20.86 -9.42 -5.24
CA ARG A 191 -22.26 -9.20 -5.56
C ARG A 191 -22.51 -9.24 -7.06
N THR A 192 -21.67 -8.53 -7.82
CA THR A 192 -21.73 -8.53 -9.29
C THR A 192 -21.56 -9.94 -9.87
N LEU A 193 -20.66 -10.76 -9.30
CA LEU A 193 -20.49 -12.14 -9.71
C LEU A 193 -21.76 -12.97 -9.47
N ILE A 194 -22.40 -12.82 -8.30
CA ILE A 194 -23.65 -13.53 -7.97
C ILE A 194 -24.78 -13.08 -8.92
N GLU A 195 -24.93 -11.79 -9.13
CA GLU A 195 -25.94 -11.24 -10.04
C GLU A 195 -25.74 -11.74 -11.47
N ALA A 196 -24.50 -11.77 -11.97
CA ALA A 196 -24.18 -12.31 -13.29
C ALA A 196 -24.44 -13.83 -13.38
N ALA A 197 -24.07 -14.60 -12.34
CA ALA A 197 -24.32 -16.04 -12.33
C ALA A 197 -25.82 -16.39 -12.27
N ASN A 198 -26.65 -15.56 -11.67
CA ASN A 198 -28.11 -15.74 -11.66
C ASN A 198 -28.80 -15.35 -12.96
N ALA A 199 -28.11 -14.61 -13.83
CA ALA A 199 -28.63 -14.18 -15.12
C ALA A 199 -28.30 -15.13 -16.29
N LEU A 200 -27.44 -16.14 -16.02
CA LEU A 200 -27.03 -17.20 -16.97
C LEU A 200 -27.87 -18.46 -16.79
#